data_faea509dd4fe43a917f49a5f7ce5c20b
#
_entry.id   faea509dd4fe43a917f49a5f7ce5c20b
#
_cell.length_a   1.000
_cell.length_b   1.000
_cell.length_c   1.000
_cell.angle_alpha   90.00
_cell.angle_beta   90.00
_cell.angle_gamma   90.00
#
_symmetry.space_group_name_H-M   'P 1'
#
loop_
_entity.id
_entity.type
_entity.pdbx_description
1 polymer ?
#
loop_
_entity_poly.entity_id
_entity_poly.type
_entity_poly.pdbx_seq_one_letter_code
_entity_poly.pdbx_strand_id
1 'polypeptide(L)'
;MTIKRIQTGPRMSQAVIHNKTVYLAGQVAAGATVTIQTREILATIDALLAEAGSDKSRLLSATIWLTDMATFAEMNGVWQSWVVQGETPARATVVSAQLASAEYRIEIAVIAAQP
;
A
#
# COMPACT_ATOMS: atom_id res chain seq x y z
N MET A 1 10.01 12.67 21.04
CA MET A 1 10.08 11.77 19.87
C MET A 1 9.88 12.59 18.61
N THR A 2 10.74 12.39 17.64
CA THR A 2 10.67 13.13 16.39
C THR A 2 9.70 12.45 15.43
N ILE A 3 8.87 13.24 14.76
CA ILE A 3 8.04 12.74 13.65
C ILE A 3 8.77 13.10 12.35
N LYS A 4 9.07 12.10 11.54
CA LYS A 4 9.68 12.31 10.23
C LYS A 4 8.61 12.11 9.14
N ARG A 5 8.60 13.03 8.19
CA ARG A 5 7.65 12.99 7.07
C ARG A 5 8.42 12.90 5.76
N ILE A 6 7.88 12.15 4.81
CA ILE A 6 8.50 11.87 3.52
C ILE A 6 7.54 12.31 2.42
N GLN A 7 8.06 13.02 1.43
CA GLN A 7 7.32 13.53 0.28
C GLN A 7 6.07 14.30 0.72
N THR A 8 6.29 15.31 1.57
CA THR A 8 5.23 16.14 2.12
C THR A 8 4.69 17.10 1.07
N GLY A 9 3.39 17.06 0.86
CA GLY A 9 2.66 17.98 -0.01
C GLY A 9 1.73 18.89 0.78
N PRO A 10 0.92 19.71 0.08
CA PRO A 10 0.02 20.66 0.75
C PRO A 10 -1.14 19.98 1.49
N ARG A 11 -1.48 18.75 1.16
CA ARG A 11 -2.59 18.02 1.79
C ARG A 11 -2.15 16.81 2.59
N MET A 12 -1.01 16.19 2.25
CA MET A 12 -0.60 14.94 2.88
C MET A 12 0.87 14.66 2.65
N SER A 13 1.44 13.76 3.44
CA SER A 13 2.75 13.16 3.22
C SER A 13 2.56 11.74 2.70
N GLN A 14 3.46 11.26 1.87
CA GLN A 14 3.41 9.88 1.37
C GLN A 14 3.78 8.86 2.46
N ALA A 15 4.63 9.26 3.39
CA ALA A 15 4.95 8.42 4.54
C ALA A 15 5.19 9.29 5.78
N VAL A 16 4.86 8.73 6.92
CA VAL A 16 5.13 9.33 8.23
C VAL A 16 5.80 8.26 9.09
N ILE A 17 6.89 8.62 9.78
CA ILE A 17 7.64 7.72 10.65
C ILE A 17 7.59 8.27 12.07
N HIS A 18 7.19 7.43 13.01
CA HIS A 18 7.17 7.76 14.43
C HIS A 18 7.37 6.49 15.24
N ASN A 19 8.30 6.52 16.22
CA ASN A 19 8.59 5.38 17.09
C ASN A 19 8.90 4.09 16.33
N LYS A 20 9.71 4.18 15.28
CA LYS A 20 10.05 3.03 14.43
C LYS A 20 8.85 2.39 13.73
N THR A 21 7.75 3.13 13.59
CA THR A 21 6.60 2.71 12.81
C THR A 21 6.47 3.61 11.61
N VAL A 22 6.28 3.00 10.44
CA VAL A 22 6.14 3.68 9.16
C VAL A 22 4.69 3.58 8.72
N TYR A 23 4.05 4.73 8.49
CA TYR A 23 2.68 4.82 8.01
C TYR A 23 2.73 5.33 6.58
N LEU A 24 2.34 4.50 5.61
CA LEU A 24 2.24 4.96 4.22
C LEU A 24 0.81 5.46 3.94
N ALA A 25 0.73 6.52 3.18
CA ALA A 25 -0.54 6.95 2.61
C ALA A 25 -1.06 5.88 1.64
N GLY A 26 -2.36 5.86 1.39
CA GLY A 26 -2.94 4.97 0.39
C GLY A 26 -2.35 5.26 -0.99
N GLN A 27 -1.94 4.20 -1.68
CA GLN A 27 -1.32 4.30 -3.00
C GLN A 27 -2.30 3.82 -4.07
N VAL A 28 -2.35 4.56 -5.16
CA VAL A 28 -3.13 4.24 -6.35
C VAL A 28 -2.23 4.32 -7.58
N ALA A 29 -2.65 3.72 -8.67
CA ALA A 29 -1.92 3.77 -9.93
C ALA A 29 -2.86 3.63 -11.11
N ALA A 30 -2.52 4.27 -12.23
CA ALA A 30 -3.21 4.07 -13.49
C ALA A 30 -2.86 2.70 -14.07
N GLY A 31 -3.72 2.16 -14.91
CA GLY A 31 -3.49 0.89 -15.59
C GLY A 31 -4.79 0.30 -16.09
N ALA A 32 -4.71 -0.51 -17.14
CA ALA A 32 -5.89 -1.05 -17.80
C ALA A 32 -6.61 -2.14 -16.98
N THR A 33 -5.91 -2.78 -16.04
CA THR A 33 -6.44 -3.89 -15.24
C THR A 33 -6.05 -3.75 -13.78
N VAL A 34 -6.77 -4.45 -12.89
CA VAL A 34 -6.40 -4.54 -11.47
C VAL A 34 -5.01 -5.16 -11.32
N THR A 35 -4.64 -6.13 -12.15
CA THR A 35 -3.30 -6.73 -12.13
C THR A 35 -2.22 -5.66 -12.34
N ILE A 36 -2.36 -4.83 -13.37
CA ILE A 36 -1.39 -3.78 -13.68
C ILE A 36 -1.35 -2.74 -12.57
N GLN A 37 -2.51 -2.25 -12.13
CA GLN A 37 -2.58 -1.25 -11.07
C GLN A 37 -1.96 -1.79 -9.77
N THR A 38 -2.25 -3.02 -9.39
CA THR A 38 -1.72 -3.63 -8.18
C THR A 38 -0.20 -3.75 -8.24
N ARG A 39 0.36 -4.19 -9.37
CA ARG A 39 1.82 -4.27 -9.54
C ARG A 39 2.49 -2.91 -9.38
N GLU A 40 1.93 -1.88 -10.01
CA GLU A 40 2.47 -0.53 -9.93
C GLU A 40 2.38 0.02 -8.50
N ILE A 41 1.27 -0.20 -7.82
CA ILE A 41 1.08 0.21 -6.42
C ILE A 41 2.12 -0.47 -5.53
N LEU A 42 2.31 -1.77 -5.68
CA LEU A 42 3.25 -2.52 -4.84
C LEU A 42 4.70 -2.10 -5.11
N ALA A 43 5.05 -1.76 -6.34
CA ALA A 43 6.37 -1.20 -6.66
C ALA A 43 6.58 0.15 -5.97
N THR A 44 5.56 1.01 -5.95
CA THR A 44 5.61 2.29 -5.25
C THR A 44 5.74 2.08 -3.74
N ILE A 45 5.01 1.12 -3.18
CA ILE A 45 5.13 0.78 -1.75
C ILE A 45 6.54 0.30 -1.43
N ASP A 46 7.15 -0.56 -2.27
CA ASP A 46 8.53 -0.98 -2.08
C ASP A 46 9.49 0.22 -2.01
N ALA A 47 9.33 1.17 -2.92
CA ALA A 47 10.19 2.36 -2.98
C ALA A 47 10.00 3.26 -1.75
N LEU A 48 8.76 3.48 -1.32
CA LEU A 48 8.46 4.29 -0.14
C LEU A 48 8.97 3.63 1.13
N LEU A 49 8.82 2.33 1.27
CA LEU A 49 9.36 1.59 2.43
C LEU A 49 10.88 1.70 2.48
N ALA A 50 11.57 1.56 1.35
CA ALA A 50 13.01 1.71 1.28
C ALA A 50 13.46 3.12 1.70
N GLU A 51 12.78 4.14 1.20
CA GLU A 51 13.04 5.53 1.59
C GLU A 51 12.82 5.76 3.09
N ALA A 52 11.86 5.06 3.67
CA ALA A 52 11.53 5.13 5.10
C ALA A 52 12.43 4.22 5.97
N GLY A 53 13.40 3.53 5.40
CA GLY A 53 14.30 2.65 6.15
C GLY A 53 13.66 1.33 6.56
N SER A 54 12.70 0.84 5.79
CA SER A 54 12.01 -0.42 6.04
C SER A 54 11.98 -1.28 4.75
N ASP A 55 11.24 -2.36 4.77
CA ASP A 55 11.01 -3.22 3.62
C ASP A 55 9.76 -4.06 3.82
N LYS A 56 9.34 -4.77 2.79
CA LYS A 56 8.08 -5.54 2.83
C LYS A 56 8.10 -6.75 3.76
N SER A 57 9.25 -7.17 4.26
CA SER A 57 9.32 -8.23 5.28
C SER A 57 8.89 -7.74 6.65
N ARG A 58 8.73 -6.43 6.82
CA ARG A 58 8.40 -5.77 8.09
C ARG A 58 7.00 -5.17 8.10
N LEU A 59 6.14 -5.56 7.18
CA LEU A 59 4.76 -5.09 7.16
C LEU A 59 4.01 -5.54 8.41
N LEU A 60 3.29 -4.63 9.04
CA LEU A 60 2.46 -4.89 10.21
C LEU A 60 1.00 -5.05 9.81
N SER A 61 0.49 -4.16 8.96
CA SER A 61 -0.88 -4.23 8.49
C SER A 61 -1.01 -3.64 7.09
N ALA A 62 -2.04 -4.09 6.38
CA ALA A 62 -2.40 -3.57 5.07
C ALA A 62 -3.91 -3.45 4.97
N THR A 63 -4.37 -2.38 4.35
CA THR A 63 -5.78 -2.20 3.99
C THR A 63 -5.86 -2.03 2.48
N ILE A 64 -6.74 -2.81 1.86
CA ILE A 64 -6.96 -2.78 0.42
C ILE A 64 -8.40 -2.37 0.16
N TRP A 65 -8.59 -1.36 -0.69
CA TRP A 65 -9.90 -0.94 -1.18
C TRP A 65 -10.02 -1.33 -2.64
N LEU A 66 -11.08 -2.07 -2.97
CA LEU A 66 -11.42 -2.43 -4.35
C LEU A 66 -12.72 -1.73 -4.73
N THR A 67 -12.83 -1.30 -5.97
CA THR A 67 -14.11 -0.75 -6.46
C THR A 67 -15.09 -1.86 -6.87
N ASP A 68 -14.58 -3.09 -7.05
CA ASP A 68 -15.40 -4.26 -7.40
C ASP A 68 -14.78 -5.50 -6.75
N MET A 69 -15.51 -6.16 -5.86
CA MET A 69 -15.04 -7.36 -5.18
C MET A 69 -14.85 -8.56 -6.13
N ALA A 70 -15.43 -8.51 -7.33
CA ALA A 70 -15.17 -9.52 -8.35
C ALA A 70 -13.69 -9.60 -8.76
N THR A 71 -12.91 -8.55 -8.49
CA THR A 71 -11.46 -8.49 -8.76
C THR A 71 -10.60 -9.00 -7.62
N PHE A 72 -11.21 -9.51 -6.55
CA PHE A 72 -10.49 -9.96 -5.34
C PHE A 72 -9.45 -11.04 -5.65
N ALA A 73 -9.84 -12.08 -6.39
CA ALA A 73 -8.92 -13.17 -6.75
C ALA A 73 -7.77 -12.69 -7.63
N GLU A 74 -8.04 -11.77 -8.57
CA GLU A 74 -7.02 -11.18 -9.43
C GLU A 74 -6.00 -10.39 -8.60
N MET A 75 -6.47 -9.56 -7.69
CA MET A 75 -5.62 -8.81 -6.76
C MET A 75 -4.80 -9.75 -5.89
N ASN A 76 -5.42 -10.78 -5.32
CA ASN A 76 -4.75 -11.74 -4.46
C ASN A 76 -3.62 -12.48 -5.17
N GLY A 77 -3.76 -12.77 -6.46
CA GLY A 77 -2.69 -13.39 -7.24
C GLY A 77 -1.42 -12.55 -7.28
N VAL A 78 -1.58 -11.24 -7.47
CA VAL A 78 -0.45 -10.30 -7.46
C VAL A 78 0.11 -10.12 -6.06
N TRP A 79 -0.75 -9.90 -5.08
CA TRP A 79 -0.36 -9.73 -3.68
C TRP A 79 0.45 -10.93 -3.18
N GLN A 80 -0.04 -12.15 -3.40
CA GLN A 80 0.60 -13.36 -2.91
C GLN A 80 1.99 -13.56 -3.51
N SER A 81 2.21 -13.15 -4.75
CA SER A 81 3.52 -13.24 -5.38
C SER A 81 4.49 -12.14 -4.91
N TRP A 82 3.97 -11.06 -4.31
CA TRP A 82 4.77 -9.93 -3.84
C TRP A 82 5.10 -10.03 -2.35
N VAL A 83 4.13 -10.37 -1.52
CA VAL A 83 4.31 -10.39 -0.07
C VAL A 83 5.30 -11.49 0.33
N VAL A 84 6.07 -11.25 1.40
CA VAL A 84 7.06 -12.23 1.87
C VAL A 84 6.34 -13.34 2.62
N GLN A 85 6.44 -14.55 2.12
CA GLN A 85 5.82 -15.71 2.76
C GLN A 85 6.44 -15.95 4.15
N GLY A 86 5.60 -16.17 5.14
CA GLY A 86 6.02 -16.27 6.53
C GLY A 86 6.07 -14.94 7.26
N GLU A 87 6.02 -13.80 6.54
CA GLU A 87 6.10 -12.45 7.08
C GLU A 87 4.91 -11.60 6.62
N THR A 88 3.76 -12.23 6.43
CA THR A 88 2.57 -11.54 5.92
C THR A 88 1.95 -10.64 6.99
N PRO A 89 1.47 -9.43 6.61
CA PRO A 89 0.81 -8.53 7.57
C PRO A 89 -0.61 -8.97 7.90
N ALA A 90 -1.17 -8.42 8.96
CA ALA A 90 -2.61 -8.42 9.13
C ALA A 90 -3.22 -7.61 7.98
N ARG A 91 -4.32 -8.08 7.40
CA ARG A 91 -4.89 -7.46 6.20
C ARG A 91 -6.41 -7.42 6.24
N ALA A 92 -6.98 -6.32 5.75
CA ALA A 92 -8.41 -6.21 5.44
C ALA A 92 -8.56 -5.79 3.98
N THR A 93 -9.59 -6.31 3.32
CA THR A 93 -9.98 -5.89 1.97
C THR A 93 -11.45 -5.51 2.00
N VAL A 94 -11.75 -4.31 1.54
CA VAL A 94 -13.10 -3.75 1.55
C VAL A 94 -13.45 -3.18 0.17
N VAL A 95 -14.73 -3.01 -0.10
CA VAL A 95 -15.21 -2.34 -1.30
C VAL A 95 -15.43 -0.87 -1.01
N SER A 96 -14.99 -0.03 -1.94
CA SER A 96 -15.32 1.38 -1.99
C SER A 96 -16.05 1.65 -3.30
N ALA A 97 -17.15 2.37 -3.26
CA ALA A 97 -17.91 2.69 -4.47
C ALA A 97 -17.06 3.48 -5.48
N GLN A 98 -16.11 4.27 -5.00
CA GLN A 98 -15.28 5.13 -5.84
C GLN A 98 -14.00 5.49 -5.08
N LEU A 99 -12.90 5.60 -5.82
CA LEU A 99 -11.63 6.14 -5.31
C LEU A 99 -11.44 7.57 -5.81
N ALA A 100 -10.26 8.15 -5.60
CA ALA A 100 -10.02 9.57 -5.90
C ALA A 100 -10.20 9.92 -7.38
N SER A 101 -10.01 8.96 -8.28
CA SER A 101 -10.28 9.12 -9.71
C SER A 101 -11.04 7.90 -10.21
N ALA A 102 -11.89 8.11 -11.23
CA ALA A 102 -12.70 7.03 -11.81
C ALA A 102 -11.85 5.92 -12.44
N GLU A 103 -10.61 6.19 -12.82
CA GLU A 103 -9.71 5.19 -13.38
C GLU A 103 -9.13 4.24 -12.35
N TYR A 104 -9.09 4.62 -11.07
CA TYR A 104 -8.52 3.81 -10.01
C TYR A 104 -9.51 2.73 -9.57
N ARG A 105 -9.06 1.47 -9.60
CA ARG A 105 -9.85 0.29 -9.24
C ARG A 105 -9.41 -0.32 -7.92
N ILE A 106 -8.24 0.09 -7.42
CA ILE A 106 -7.65 -0.43 -6.20
C ILE A 106 -6.79 0.64 -5.54
N GLU A 107 -6.82 0.65 -4.22
CA GLU A 107 -5.93 1.46 -3.37
C GLU A 107 -5.39 0.58 -2.26
N ILE A 108 -4.12 0.75 -1.90
CA ILE A 108 -3.49 -0.01 -0.82
C ILE A 108 -2.76 0.93 0.11
N ALA A 109 -3.03 0.80 1.42
CA ALA A 109 -2.29 1.48 2.47
C ALA A 109 -1.66 0.45 3.38
N VAL A 110 -0.41 0.68 3.79
CA VAL A 110 0.31 -0.24 4.67
C VAL A 110 0.94 0.48 5.85
N ILE A 111 1.15 -0.27 6.92
CA ILE A 111 1.94 0.14 8.09
C ILE A 111 3.05 -0.89 8.25
N ALA A 112 4.27 -0.42 8.50
CA ALA A 112 5.45 -1.26 8.62
C ALA A 112 6.30 -0.86 9.82
N ALA A 113 7.16 -1.76 10.27
CA ALA A 113 8.13 -1.47 11.31
C ALA A 113 9.48 -1.13 10.68
N GLN A 114 10.27 -0.29 11.36
CA GLN A 114 11.70 -0.15 11.08
C GLN A 114 12.49 -1.19 11.90
N PRO A 115 13.68 -1.56 11.44
CA PRO A 115 14.56 -2.44 12.22
C PRO A 115 14.94 -1.84 13.57
#